data_1de99b96fb77fa7b17a8261ef1a7685e
#
_entry.id   1de99b96fb77fa7b17a8261ef1a7685e
#
_cell.length_a   1.000
_cell.length_b   1.000
_cell.length_c   1.000
_cell.angle_alpha   90.00
_cell.angle_beta   90.00
_cell.angle_gamma   90.00
#
_symmetry.space_group_name_H-M   'P 1'
#
loop_
_entity.id
_entity.type
_entity.pdbx_description
1 polymer ?
#
loop_
_entity_poly.entity_id
_entity_poly.type
_entity_poly.pdbx_seq_one_letter_code
_entity_poly.pdbx_strand_id
1 'polypeptide(L)'
;MTARLVSLAEKAAKALDNYSFVRVISHNDADGVTAGGIISNALLRSNIIFRTTIVSSFNKDVVDSIENYGEGSAVVLCDMGSGQPDLVEQIKDDVFIIDHHQVVGDHSGWVHVNPQAVGIDGATLLSASGTAYFVARAMGDNVDLAGLALTGAVGDKQRMEGPNLEILQEAGNAGVISVRKGLRIPDGPVDEVLLTLLEPYLDITGDKEATDRFLEELGVSGNIQDMGTKDISKLASAMALKIAGKAEPAVTQSIVGDVLILNKEVVSNVYSLEWMLNCCGKMDQQALGLALCMRDASVVEEAARISSKYQHAVVEQIKAGEKLIKEMDHIRYVALEDASGTGIIAGTLIRYVCPDKPFITLNIVKDIVKVSSRGTRRLVDKGLDLGVAMREAAAGVGGQGGGHNVASGASIPPQAIDDFLGAVDKIVGGQLG
;
A
#
# COMPACT_ATOMS: atom_id res chain seq x y z
N MET A 1 11.56 -15.38 16.83
CA MET A 1 10.66 -15.42 15.68
C MET A 1 11.43 -15.08 14.41
N THR A 2 12.15 -13.98 14.33
CA THR A 2 12.96 -13.58 13.16
C THR A 2 13.94 -14.68 12.71
N ALA A 3 14.63 -15.35 13.63
CA ALA A 3 15.54 -16.45 13.26
C ALA A 3 14.87 -17.62 12.50
N ARG A 4 13.59 -17.90 12.78
CA ARG A 4 12.82 -18.90 12.01
C ARG A 4 12.49 -18.40 10.61
N LEU A 5 12.15 -17.13 10.46
CA LEU A 5 11.91 -16.52 9.16
C LEU A 5 13.20 -16.53 8.31
N VAL A 6 14.33 -16.15 8.91
CA VAL A 6 15.65 -16.22 8.26
C VAL A 6 15.92 -17.65 7.75
N SER A 7 15.64 -18.69 8.56
CA SER A 7 15.81 -20.08 8.11
C SER A 7 14.88 -20.47 6.95
N LEU A 8 13.65 -19.91 6.87
CA LEU A 8 12.80 -20.11 5.70
C LEU A 8 13.35 -19.38 4.47
N ALA A 9 13.83 -18.16 4.65
CA ALA A 9 14.45 -17.38 3.59
C ALA A 9 15.73 -18.05 3.03
N GLU A 10 16.59 -18.59 3.91
CA GLU A 10 17.77 -19.36 3.50
C GLU A 10 17.42 -20.61 2.69
N LYS A 11 16.36 -21.32 3.07
CA LYS A 11 15.87 -22.48 2.31
C LYS A 11 15.35 -22.05 0.93
N ALA A 12 14.60 -20.96 0.86
CA ALA A 12 14.10 -20.41 -0.40
C ALA A 12 15.24 -19.95 -1.31
N ALA A 13 16.21 -19.20 -0.78
CA ALA A 13 17.39 -18.75 -1.51
C ALA A 13 18.18 -19.93 -2.09
N LYS A 14 18.48 -20.94 -1.27
CA LYS A 14 19.20 -22.15 -1.71
C LYS A 14 18.41 -22.94 -2.76
N ALA A 15 17.09 -22.97 -2.67
CA ALA A 15 16.27 -23.64 -3.66
C ALA A 15 16.26 -22.88 -5.00
N LEU A 16 16.22 -21.54 -4.97
CA LEU A 16 16.26 -20.69 -6.17
C LEU A 16 17.56 -20.87 -6.98
N ASP A 17 18.69 -21.19 -6.35
CA ASP A 17 19.96 -21.44 -7.03
C ASP A 17 19.92 -22.64 -8.01
N ASN A 18 18.89 -23.51 -7.92
CA ASN A 18 18.74 -24.66 -8.80
C ASN A 18 18.05 -24.32 -10.13
N TYR A 19 17.53 -23.09 -10.29
CA TYR A 19 16.78 -22.70 -11.48
C TYR A 19 17.59 -21.76 -12.36
N SER A 20 17.45 -21.97 -13.66
CA SER A 20 18.07 -21.13 -14.69
C SER A 20 17.17 -19.99 -15.15
N PHE A 21 15.85 -20.13 -14.93
CA PHE A 21 14.85 -19.12 -15.26
C PHE A 21 13.81 -19.01 -14.16
N VAL A 22 13.47 -17.78 -13.78
CA VAL A 22 12.47 -17.47 -12.76
C VAL A 22 11.42 -16.49 -13.29
N ARG A 23 10.17 -16.88 -13.20
CA ARG A 23 9.03 -16.01 -13.46
C ARG A 23 8.60 -15.33 -12.18
N VAL A 24 8.82 -14.03 -12.05
CA VAL A 24 8.38 -13.24 -10.89
C VAL A 24 7.03 -12.60 -11.21
N ILE A 25 6.04 -12.82 -10.35
CA ILE A 25 4.72 -12.20 -10.40
C ILE A 25 4.49 -11.49 -9.08
N SER A 26 4.19 -10.20 -9.13
CA SER A 26 4.08 -9.37 -7.94
C SER A 26 2.89 -8.43 -8.01
N HIS A 27 2.39 -8.01 -6.83
CA HIS A 27 1.26 -7.09 -6.73
C HIS A 27 1.65 -5.67 -7.15
N ASN A 28 0.65 -4.83 -7.49
CA ASN A 28 0.87 -3.52 -8.10
C ASN A 28 0.86 -2.34 -7.12
N ASP A 29 0.80 -2.55 -5.82
CA ASP A 29 1.02 -1.49 -4.84
C ASP A 29 2.50 -1.34 -4.46
N ALA A 30 2.81 -0.40 -3.57
CA ALA A 30 4.20 -0.14 -3.21
C ALA A 30 4.90 -1.35 -2.59
N ASP A 31 4.20 -2.16 -1.77
CA ASP A 31 4.79 -3.35 -1.16
C ASP A 31 5.08 -4.43 -2.20
N GLY A 32 4.11 -4.75 -3.06
CA GLY A 32 4.31 -5.73 -4.12
C GLY A 32 5.38 -5.30 -5.12
N VAL A 33 5.34 -4.05 -5.62
CA VAL A 33 6.33 -3.57 -6.60
C VAL A 33 7.75 -3.61 -6.01
N THR A 34 7.92 -3.21 -4.74
CA THR A 34 9.24 -3.29 -4.09
C THR A 34 9.65 -4.73 -3.82
N ALA A 35 8.74 -5.62 -3.41
CA ALA A 35 9.04 -7.04 -3.24
C ALA A 35 9.52 -7.68 -4.56
N GLY A 36 8.77 -7.44 -5.66
CA GLY A 36 9.17 -7.88 -7.00
C GLY A 36 10.51 -7.29 -7.43
N GLY A 37 10.75 -6.00 -7.14
CA GLY A 37 12.01 -5.32 -7.42
C GLY A 37 13.20 -5.89 -6.64
N ILE A 38 13.01 -6.20 -5.36
CA ILE A 38 14.05 -6.83 -4.50
C ILE A 38 14.43 -8.20 -5.05
N ILE A 39 13.45 -9.06 -5.34
CA ILE A 39 13.72 -10.40 -5.90
C ILE A 39 14.35 -10.28 -7.29
N SER A 40 13.90 -9.38 -8.15
CA SER A 40 14.50 -9.15 -9.48
C SER A 40 15.96 -8.73 -9.39
N ASN A 41 16.31 -7.81 -8.47
CA ASN A 41 17.70 -7.42 -8.23
C ASN A 41 18.55 -8.59 -7.72
N ALA A 42 18.03 -9.40 -6.80
CA ALA A 42 18.74 -10.55 -6.24
C ALA A 42 19.00 -11.62 -7.32
N LEU A 43 18.00 -11.93 -8.16
CA LEU A 43 18.13 -12.86 -9.29
C LEU A 43 19.16 -12.36 -10.32
N LEU A 44 19.11 -11.06 -10.67
CA LEU A 44 20.06 -10.43 -11.58
C LEU A 44 21.51 -10.62 -11.08
N ARG A 45 21.74 -10.35 -9.80
CA ARG A 45 23.07 -10.47 -9.16
C ARG A 45 23.54 -11.92 -9.03
N SER A 46 22.61 -12.86 -8.95
CA SER A 46 22.89 -14.30 -8.94
C SER A 46 23.04 -14.90 -10.35
N ASN A 47 22.99 -14.08 -11.42
CA ASN A 47 23.00 -14.49 -12.83
C ASN A 47 21.88 -15.49 -13.19
N ILE A 48 20.74 -15.41 -12.53
CA ILE A 48 19.54 -16.18 -12.86
C ILE A 48 18.71 -15.35 -13.83
N ILE A 49 18.33 -15.92 -14.98
CA ILE A 49 17.47 -15.24 -15.95
C ILE A 49 16.06 -15.11 -15.37
N PHE A 50 15.44 -13.95 -15.48
CA PHE A 50 14.09 -13.75 -14.96
C PHE A 50 13.22 -12.89 -15.86
N ARG A 51 11.92 -13.00 -15.63
CA ARG A 51 10.91 -12.10 -16.19
C ARG A 51 9.96 -11.69 -15.09
N THR A 52 9.83 -10.39 -14.82
CA THR A 52 8.92 -9.84 -13.79
C THR A 52 7.67 -9.28 -14.44
N THR A 53 6.51 -9.59 -13.86
CA THR A 53 5.22 -9.00 -14.21
C THR A 53 4.53 -8.52 -12.93
N ILE A 54 4.06 -7.28 -12.98
CA ILE A 54 3.31 -6.69 -11.89
C ILE A 54 1.82 -6.74 -12.27
N VAL A 55 0.98 -7.24 -11.36
CA VAL A 55 -0.46 -7.48 -11.60
C VAL A 55 -1.29 -6.85 -10.48
N SER A 56 -2.51 -6.45 -10.81
CA SER A 56 -3.44 -5.83 -9.84
C SER A 56 -4.16 -6.83 -8.92
N SER A 57 -4.13 -8.10 -9.28
CA SER A 57 -4.73 -9.20 -8.48
C SER A 57 -4.21 -10.54 -8.97
N PHE A 58 -4.08 -11.51 -8.06
CA PHE A 58 -3.79 -12.89 -8.40
C PHE A 58 -5.11 -13.62 -8.67
N ASN A 59 -5.35 -13.96 -9.92
CA ASN A 59 -6.58 -14.58 -10.40
C ASN A 59 -6.30 -15.62 -11.50
N LYS A 60 -7.35 -16.26 -12.00
CA LYS A 60 -7.21 -17.30 -13.01
C LYS A 60 -6.54 -16.80 -14.29
N ASP A 61 -6.84 -15.59 -14.75
CA ASP A 61 -6.26 -15.04 -15.98
C ASP A 61 -4.74 -14.88 -15.83
N VAL A 62 -4.28 -14.47 -14.64
CA VAL A 62 -2.84 -14.38 -14.32
C VAL A 62 -2.21 -15.79 -14.35
N VAL A 63 -2.85 -16.78 -13.70
CA VAL A 63 -2.36 -18.17 -13.71
C VAL A 63 -2.30 -18.73 -15.13
N ASP A 64 -3.34 -18.52 -15.92
CA ASP A 64 -3.40 -18.98 -17.32
C ASP A 64 -2.35 -18.28 -18.22
N SER A 65 -1.87 -17.09 -17.82
CA SER A 65 -0.80 -16.36 -18.52
C SER A 65 0.60 -16.86 -18.19
N ILE A 66 0.75 -17.71 -17.19
CA ILE A 66 2.05 -18.28 -16.80
C ILE A 66 2.38 -19.40 -17.79
N GLU A 67 3.31 -19.10 -18.69
CA GLU A 67 3.85 -20.11 -19.62
C GLU A 67 4.71 -21.10 -18.83
N ASN A 68 4.52 -22.37 -19.09
CA ASN A 68 5.41 -23.41 -18.55
C ASN A 68 6.70 -23.48 -19.40
N TYR A 69 7.81 -23.10 -18.81
CA TYR A 69 9.13 -23.13 -19.48
C TYR A 69 9.88 -24.45 -19.28
N GLY A 70 9.28 -25.44 -18.56
CA GLY A 70 9.83 -26.78 -18.36
C GLY A 70 10.87 -26.89 -17.27
N GLU A 71 11.69 -27.95 -17.31
CA GLU A 71 12.69 -28.23 -16.29
C GLU A 71 13.70 -27.07 -16.14
N GLY A 72 14.00 -26.69 -14.89
CA GLY A 72 14.91 -25.60 -14.54
C GLY A 72 14.23 -24.21 -14.53
N SER A 73 12.88 -24.16 -14.59
CA SER A 73 12.12 -22.94 -14.35
C SER A 73 11.34 -22.99 -13.04
N ALA A 74 11.09 -21.79 -12.45
CA ALA A 74 10.26 -21.63 -11.26
C ALA A 74 9.43 -20.35 -11.36
N VAL A 75 8.34 -20.29 -10.57
CA VAL A 75 7.50 -19.12 -10.39
C VAL A 75 7.68 -18.58 -8.97
N VAL A 76 7.96 -17.29 -8.85
CA VAL A 76 7.97 -16.58 -7.57
C VAL A 76 6.78 -15.64 -7.51
N LEU A 77 5.90 -15.85 -6.54
CA LEU A 77 4.78 -14.98 -6.23
C LEU A 77 5.20 -14.06 -5.08
N CYS A 78 5.16 -12.74 -5.31
CA CYS A 78 5.47 -11.73 -4.30
C CYS A 78 4.21 -10.96 -3.92
N ASP A 79 3.95 -10.85 -2.63
CA ASP A 79 2.80 -10.13 -2.06
C ASP A 79 1.45 -10.72 -2.51
N MET A 80 1.43 -12.02 -2.70
CA MET A 80 0.26 -12.82 -3.11
C MET A 80 0.50 -14.31 -2.95
N GLY A 81 -0.58 -15.09 -3.00
CA GLY A 81 -0.54 -16.56 -3.04
C GLY A 81 -0.90 -17.22 -1.73
N SER A 82 -0.59 -16.63 -0.57
CA SER A 82 -0.88 -17.25 0.74
C SER A 82 -2.38 -17.42 1.02
N GLY A 83 -3.22 -16.60 0.42
CA GLY A 83 -4.68 -16.66 0.57
C GLY A 83 -5.41 -17.44 -0.51
N GLN A 84 -4.71 -17.93 -1.56
CA GLN A 84 -5.34 -18.52 -2.75
C GLN A 84 -4.68 -19.86 -3.16
N PRO A 85 -4.65 -20.88 -2.30
CA PRO A 85 -4.01 -22.16 -2.62
C PRO A 85 -4.58 -22.82 -3.89
N ASP A 86 -5.90 -22.73 -4.09
CA ASP A 86 -6.56 -23.31 -5.28
C ASP A 86 -6.08 -22.73 -6.61
N LEU A 87 -5.60 -21.47 -6.62
CA LEU A 87 -4.98 -20.85 -7.79
C LEU A 87 -3.52 -21.26 -7.95
N VAL A 88 -2.80 -21.33 -6.81
CA VAL A 88 -1.38 -21.75 -6.81
C VAL A 88 -1.23 -23.18 -7.31
N GLU A 89 -2.12 -24.10 -6.94
CA GLU A 89 -2.15 -25.50 -7.40
C GLU A 89 -2.27 -25.65 -8.93
N GLN A 90 -2.78 -24.63 -9.62
CA GLN A 90 -2.93 -24.67 -11.09
C GLN A 90 -1.63 -24.30 -11.82
N ILE A 91 -0.63 -23.76 -11.12
CA ILE A 91 0.70 -23.46 -11.67
C ILE A 91 1.48 -24.77 -11.79
N LYS A 92 2.04 -25.03 -12.97
CA LYS A 92 2.73 -26.31 -13.29
C LYS A 92 4.19 -26.32 -12.92
N ASP A 93 4.81 -25.16 -12.82
CA ASP A 93 6.20 -24.99 -12.42
C ASP A 93 6.33 -25.06 -10.87
N ASP A 94 7.54 -25.21 -10.38
CA ASP A 94 7.82 -25.09 -8.95
C ASP A 94 7.53 -23.67 -8.45
N VAL A 95 6.74 -23.55 -7.37
CA VAL A 95 6.27 -22.27 -6.86
C VAL A 95 6.97 -21.87 -5.57
N PHE A 96 7.39 -20.62 -5.53
CA PHE A 96 7.87 -19.90 -4.36
C PHE A 96 6.85 -18.81 -4.00
N ILE A 97 6.39 -18.78 -2.77
CA ILE A 97 5.48 -17.75 -2.26
C ILE A 97 6.24 -16.91 -1.23
N ILE A 98 6.42 -15.63 -1.53
CA ILE A 98 7.05 -14.62 -0.66
C ILE A 98 5.98 -13.58 -0.32
N ASP A 99 5.31 -13.77 0.79
CA ASP A 99 4.08 -13.06 1.09
C ASP A 99 3.96 -12.78 2.59
N HIS A 100 3.04 -11.92 3.00
CA HIS A 100 2.77 -11.55 4.39
C HIS A 100 1.27 -11.67 4.77
N HIS A 101 0.44 -11.98 3.79
CA HIS A 101 -1.00 -12.15 4.00
C HIS A 101 -1.33 -13.39 4.82
N GLN A 102 -2.57 -13.43 5.33
CA GLN A 102 -3.05 -14.57 6.09
C GLN A 102 -2.94 -15.87 5.27
N VAL A 103 -2.34 -16.88 5.88
CA VAL A 103 -2.17 -18.19 5.26
C VAL A 103 -3.51 -18.95 5.30
N VAL A 104 -3.97 -19.40 4.13
CA VAL A 104 -5.20 -20.18 3.98
C VAL A 104 -4.86 -21.55 3.37
N GLY A 105 -5.33 -22.64 3.98
CA GLY A 105 -5.10 -24.00 3.48
C GLY A 105 -3.71 -24.55 3.74
N ASP A 106 -3.31 -25.59 3.00
CA ASP A 106 -2.02 -26.26 3.10
C ASP A 106 -1.06 -25.73 2.05
N HIS A 107 0.11 -25.33 2.47
CA HIS A 107 1.20 -24.81 1.63
C HIS A 107 2.43 -25.73 1.60
N SER A 108 2.31 -26.97 2.09
CA SER A 108 3.43 -27.91 2.20
C SER A 108 4.04 -28.33 0.86
N GLY A 109 3.28 -28.15 -0.24
CA GLY A 109 3.75 -28.43 -1.62
C GLY A 109 4.63 -27.36 -2.24
N TRP A 110 4.78 -26.19 -1.59
CA TRP A 110 5.50 -25.04 -2.15
C TRP A 110 6.57 -24.52 -1.20
N VAL A 111 7.54 -23.78 -1.75
CA VAL A 111 8.46 -23.02 -0.91
C VAL A 111 7.78 -21.75 -0.45
N HIS A 112 7.38 -21.70 0.81
CA HIS A 112 6.57 -20.63 1.37
C HIS A 112 7.34 -19.87 2.45
N VAL A 113 7.62 -18.58 2.18
CA VAL A 113 8.24 -17.65 3.14
C VAL A 113 7.20 -16.61 3.52
N ASN A 114 6.67 -16.75 4.74
CA ASN A 114 5.61 -15.88 5.25
C ASN A 114 5.84 -15.64 6.74
N PRO A 115 5.85 -14.38 7.22
CA PRO A 115 6.03 -14.04 8.63
C PRO A 115 4.98 -14.66 9.54
N GLN A 116 3.73 -14.78 9.10
CA GLN A 116 2.66 -15.36 9.91
C GLN A 116 2.87 -16.85 10.20
N ALA A 117 3.49 -17.59 9.28
CA ALA A 117 3.84 -18.99 9.48
C ALA A 117 4.84 -19.21 10.66
N VAL A 118 5.54 -18.17 11.08
CA VAL A 118 6.48 -18.20 12.20
C VAL A 118 6.05 -17.34 13.39
N GLY A 119 4.80 -16.84 13.38
CA GLY A 119 4.21 -16.07 14.48
C GLY A 119 4.59 -14.59 14.51
N ILE A 120 5.03 -14.04 13.38
CA ILE A 120 5.22 -12.60 13.18
C ILE A 120 3.96 -12.04 12.50
N ASP A 121 3.44 -10.94 13.03
CA ASP A 121 2.27 -10.28 12.44
C ASP A 121 2.63 -9.63 11.09
N GLY A 122 2.16 -10.24 10.00
CA GLY A 122 2.36 -9.73 8.64
C GLY A 122 1.65 -8.41 8.37
N ALA A 123 0.56 -8.11 9.06
CA ALA A 123 -0.17 -6.87 8.84
C ALA A 123 0.53 -5.63 9.44
N THR A 124 1.35 -5.78 10.47
CA THR A 124 1.89 -4.64 11.22
C THR A 124 3.40 -4.62 11.41
N LEU A 125 4.10 -5.75 11.24
CA LEU A 125 5.51 -5.89 11.62
C LEU A 125 6.44 -6.31 10.49
N LEU A 126 5.94 -6.93 9.42
CA LEU A 126 6.74 -7.30 8.25
C LEU A 126 5.88 -7.50 7.01
N SER A 127 6.14 -6.71 5.99
CA SER A 127 5.48 -6.73 4.70
C SER A 127 6.09 -7.78 3.74
N ALA A 128 5.51 -7.93 2.55
CA ALA A 128 6.06 -8.82 1.52
C ALA A 128 7.44 -8.34 1.04
N SER A 129 7.66 -7.03 0.92
CA SER A 129 8.97 -6.47 0.57
C SER A 129 10.02 -6.74 1.65
N GLY A 130 9.65 -6.64 2.94
CA GLY A 130 10.50 -7.03 4.04
C GLY A 130 10.82 -8.53 4.02
N THR A 131 9.83 -9.37 3.72
CA THR A 131 9.99 -10.82 3.56
C THR A 131 10.92 -11.14 2.37
N ALA A 132 10.72 -10.46 1.23
CA ALA A 132 11.58 -10.58 0.05
C ALA A 132 13.03 -10.14 0.34
N TYR A 133 13.21 -9.12 1.18
CA TYR A 133 14.54 -8.68 1.61
C TYR A 133 15.29 -9.78 2.37
N PHE A 134 14.64 -10.50 3.29
CA PHE A 134 15.29 -11.63 3.97
C PHE A 134 15.71 -12.72 2.99
N VAL A 135 14.91 -13.01 1.97
CA VAL A 135 15.29 -13.96 0.90
C VAL A 135 16.46 -13.42 0.09
N ALA A 136 16.42 -12.17 -0.35
CA ALA A 136 17.51 -11.55 -1.10
C ALA A 136 18.82 -11.52 -0.28
N ARG A 137 18.77 -11.24 1.02
CA ARG A 137 19.93 -11.28 1.92
C ARG A 137 20.55 -12.68 2.01
N ALA A 138 19.73 -13.71 1.96
CA ALA A 138 20.21 -15.09 1.92
C ALA A 138 20.79 -15.51 0.56
N MET A 139 20.40 -14.84 -0.54
CA MET A 139 20.97 -15.05 -1.88
C MET A 139 22.35 -14.40 -2.06
N GLY A 140 22.72 -13.39 -1.25
CA GLY A 140 24.00 -12.71 -1.39
C GLY A 140 24.11 -11.38 -0.69
N ASP A 141 25.09 -10.56 -1.09
CA ASP A 141 25.26 -9.21 -0.54
C ASP A 141 24.25 -8.24 -1.15
N ASN A 142 23.07 -8.21 -0.55
CA ASN A 142 21.90 -7.45 -0.96
C ASN A 142 21.42 -6.47 0.13
N VAL A 143 22.29 -6.07 1.06
CA VAL A 143 21.93 -5.13 2.14
C VAL A 143 21.43 -3.78 1.61
N ASP A 144 21.92 -3.38 0.45
CA ASP A 144 21.54 -2.13 -0.21
C ASP A 144 20.08 -2.10 -0.67
N LEU A 145 19.39 -3.25 -0.76
CA LEU A 145 17.95 -3.35 -1.07
C LEU A 145 17.03 -3.07 0.13
N ALA A 146 17.58 -2.83 1.32
CA ALA A 146 16.79 -2.51 2.51
C ALA A 146 15.93 -1.25 2.34
N GLY A 147 16.37 -0.30 1.49
CA GLY A 147 15.58 0.89 1.15
C GLY A 147 14.24 0.54 0.54
N LEU A 148 14.22 -0.40 -0.41
CA LEU A 148 13.00 -0.90 -1.04
C LEU A 148 12.12 -1.65 -0.02
N ALA A 149 12.73 -2.50 0.84
CA ALA A 149 12.00 -3.25 1.86
C ALA A 149 11.22 -2.32 2.81
N LEU A 150 11.85 -1.25 3.29
CA LEU A 150 11.19 -0.29 4.17
C LEU A 150 10.24 0.66 3.43
N THR A 151 10.41 0.85 2.12
CA THR A 151 9.43 1.57 1.30
C THR A 151 8.11 0.80 1.22
N GLY A 152 8.13 -0.52 1.00
CA GLY A 152 6.92 -1.34 1.04
C GLY A 152 6.28 -1.37 2.43
N ALA A 153 7.08 -1.51 3.50
CA ALA A 153 6.58 -1.45 4.87
C ALA A 153 5.88 -0.10 5.20
N VAL A 154 6.38 1.02 4.65
CA VAL A 154 5.72 2.34 4.76
C VAL A 154 4.41 2.36 3.97
N GLY A 155 4.37 1.76 2.78
CA GLY A 155 3.15 1.63 1.97
C GLY A 155 2.04 0.90 2.72
N ASP A 156 2.38 -0.16 3.42
CA ASP A 156 1.47 -0.95 4.27
C ASP A 156 1.20 -0.32 5.66
N LYS A 157 1.76 0.88 5.90
CA LYS A 157 1.60 1.59 7.19
C LYS A 157 2.06 0.77 8.40
N GLN A 158 3.08 -0.06 8.20
CA GLN A 158 3.63 -0.92 9.22
C GLN A 158 4.48 -0.15 10.25
N ARG A 159 4.68 -0.77 11.39
CA ARG A 159 5.51 -0.21 12.45
C ARG A 159 6.98 -0.49 12.18
N MET A 160 7.85 0.47 12.51
CA MET A 160 9.30 0.26 12.53
C MET A 160 9.72 -0.44 13.84
N GLU A 161 9.18 -1.63 14.05
CA GLU A 161 9.38 -2.51 15.22
C GLU A 161 9.70 -3.93 14.74
N GLY A 162 10.25 -4.78 15.62
CA GLY A 162 10.55 -6.17 15.29
C GLY A 162 11.43 -6.30 14.05
N PRO A 163 11.06 -7.15 13.06
CA PRO A 163 11.86 -7.36 11.86
C PRO A 163 12.08 -6.10 11.02
N ASN A 164 11.09 -5.19 10.92
CA ASN A 164 11.27 -3.91 10.23
C ASN A 164 12.35 -3.05 10.91
N LEU A 165 12.44 -3.06 12.24
CA LEU A 165 13.49 -2.38 12.98
C LEU A 165 14.85 -3.06 12.76
N GLU A 166 14.92 -4.39 12.68
CA GLU A 166 16.15 -5.12 12.38
C GLU A 166 16.69 -4.72 10.99
N ILE A 167 15.81 -4.65 9.97
CA ILE A 167 16.15 -4.17 8.62
C ILE A 167 16.67 -2.73 8.68
N LEU A 168 15.98 -1.83 9.39
CA LEU A 168 16.39 -0.44 9.52
C LEU A 168 17.76 -0.29 10.19
N GLN A 169 18.02 -1.06 11.23
CA GLN A 169 19.31 -1.03 11.94
C GLN A 169 20.44 -1.57 11.06
N GLU A 170 20.24 -2.67 10.34
CA GLU A 170 21.22 -3.21 9.38
C GLU A 170 21.52 -2.17 8.29
N ALA A 171 20.50 -1.60 7.69
CA ALA A 171 20.61 -0.59 6.65
C ALA A 171 21.32 0.69 7.13
N GLY A 172 21.00 1.14 8.35
CA GLY A 172 21.65 2.29 8.98
C GLY A 172 23.16 2.03 9.20
N ASN A 173 23.52 0.87 9.73
CA ASN A 173 24.91 0.47 9.94
C ASN A 173 25.70 0.37 8.63
N ALA A 174 25.04 -0.04 7.54
CA ALA A 174 25.63 -0.13 6.20
C ALA A 174 25.60 1.21 5.42
N GLY A 175 25.06 2.28 6.00
CA GLY A 175 24.92 3.58 5.33
C GLY A 175 23.95 3.57 4.14
N VAL A 176 23.08 2.58 4.06
CA VAL A 176 22.03 2.45 3.03
C VAL A 176 20.87 3.38 3.32
N ILE A 177 20.53 3.55 4.59
CA ILE A 177 19.46 4.45 5.06
C ILE A 177 20.02 5.38 6.12
N SER A 178 19.61 6.64 6.07
CA SER A 178 19.75 7.58 7.17
C SER A 178 18.38 8.05 7.65
N VAL A 179 18.30 8.44 8.93
CA VAL A 179 17.05 8.85 9.56
C VAL A 179 17.12 10.33 9.89
N ARG A 180 16.12 11.09 9.44
CA ARG A 180 15.94 12.51 9.76
C ARG A 180 14.63 12.70 10.51
N LYS A 181 14.63 13.50 11.57
CA LYS A 181 13.38 13.96 12.18
C LYS A 181 12.74 15.04 11.31
N GLY A 182 11.47 14.89 11.00
CA GLY A 182 10.78 15.83 10.11
C GLY A 182 9.31 15.51 9.90
N LEU A 183 8.76 16.10 8.87
CA LEU A 183 7.41 15.78 8.38
C LEU A 183 7.45 14.48 7.57
N ARG A 184 6.50 13.61 7.83
CA ARG A 184 6.32 12.33 7.11
C ARG A 184 5.50 12.55 5.85
N ILE A 185 6.03 13.34 4.93
CA ILE A 185 5.39 13.71 3.66
C ILE A 185 6.43 13.65 2.52
N PRO A 186 5.99 13.64 1.25
CA PRO A 186 6.89 13.70 0.11
C PRO A 186 7.76 14.96 0.11
N ASP A 187 8.94 14.87 -0.53
CA ASP A 187 9.78 16.01 -0.85
C ASP A 187 9.20 16.80 -2.03
N GLY A 188 9.57 18.09 -2.14
CA GLY A 188 9.15 18.98 -3.22
C GLY A 188 8.84 20.39 -2.75
N PRO A 189 8.41 21.27 -3.68
CA PRO A 189 7.91 22.61 -3.33
C PRO A 189 6.72 22.50 -2.36
N VAL A 190 6.79 23.21 -1.23
CA VAL A 190 5.83 23.05 -0.13
C VAL A 190 4.40 23.38 -0.54
N ASP A 191 4.21 24.34 -1.41
CA ASP A 191 2.90 24.72 -1.96
C ASP A 191 2.29 23.61 -2.81
N GLU A 192 3.08 22.99 -3.69
CA GLU A 192 2.62 21.87 -4.54
C GLU A 192 2.36 20.62 -3.71
N VAL A 193 3.23 20.31 -2.74
CA VAL A 193 3.02 19.16 -1.85
C VAL A 193 1.74 19.32 -1.05
N LEU A 194 1.49 20.47 -0.40
CA LEU A 194 0.28 20.69 0.38
C LEU A 194 -0.99 20.73 -0.48
N LEU A 195 -0.88 21.23 -1.71
CA LEU A 195 -1.98 21.28 -2.66
C LEU A 195 -2.52 19.88 -3.02
N THR A 196 -1.64 18.88 -3.02
CA THR A 196 -1.98 17.51 -3.42
C THR A 196 -1.88 16.49 -2.30
N LEU A 197 -1.57 16.91 -1.06
CA LEU A 197 -1.32 16.04 0.07
C LEU A 197 -2.61 15.32 0.52
N LEU A 198 -2.55 14.00 0.56
CA LEU A 198 -3.65 13.14 1.02
C LEU A 198 -3.44 12.62 2.45
N GLU A 199 -2.20 12.53 2.89
CA GLU A 199 -1.82 12.08 4.23
C GLU A 199 -0.75 13.00 4.85
N PRO A 200 -1.19 13.95 5.69
CA PRO A 200 -2.55 14.26 6.11
C PRO A 200 -3.32 15.09 5.07
N TYR A 201 -4.59 14.78 4.87
CA TYR A 201 -5.50 15.62 4.10
C TYR A 201 -5.93 16.83 4.93
N LEU A 202 -5.74 18.03 4.38
CA LEU A 202 -6.02 19.29 5.03
C LEU A 202 -7.22 19.98 4.36
N ASP A 203 -7.89 20.87 5.07
CA ASP A 203 -8.98 21.68 4.53
C ASP A 203 -8.56 22.60 3.36
N ILE A 204 -7.26 22.87 3.25
CA ILE A 204 -6.65 23.64 2.16
C ILE A 204 -6.22 22.77 0.95
N THR A 205 -6.14 21.45 1.10
CA THR A 205 -5.74 20.55 0.02
C THR A 205 -6.67 20.74 -1.18
N GLY A 206 -6.12 20.89 -2.38
CA GLY A 206 -6.84 21.17 -3.62
C GLY A 206 -7.37 22.60 -3.75
N ASP A 207 -6.95 23.52 -2.90
CA ASP A 207 -7.30 24.94 -2.96
C ASP A 207 -6.00 25.79 -2.93
N LYS A 208 -5.60 26.25 -4.12
CA LYS A 208 -4.34 26.96 -4.26
C LYS A 208 -4.32 28.29 -3.49
N GLU A 209 -5.42 29.07 -3.53
CA GLU A 209 -5.48 30.35 -2.84
C GLU A 209 -5.43 30.17 -1.31
N ALA A 210 -6.10 29.13 -0.79
CA ALA A 210 -6.06 28.82 0.63
C ALA A 210 -4.67 28.29 1.05
N THR A 211 -4.01 27.50 0.21
CA THR A 211 -2.66 27.00 0.45
C THR A 211 -1.64 28.14 0.44
N ASP A 212 -1.69 29.02 -0.54
CA ASP A 212 -0.78 30.18 -0.64
C ASP A 212 -0.92 31.10 0.59
N ARG A 213 -2.15 31.47 0.97
CA ARG A 213 -2.41 32.25 2.19
C ARG A 213 -1.88 31.59 3.47
N PHE A 214 -2.11 30.29 3.61
CA PHE A 214 -1.62 29.53 4.76
C PHE A 214 -0.10 29.56 4.87
N LEU A 215 0.61 29.40 3.76
CA LEU A 215 2.07 29.45 3.74
C LEU A 215 2.61 30.88 3.98
N GLU A 216 1.95 31.90 3.44
CA GLU A 216 2.28 33.31 3.68
C GLU A 216 2.13 33.68 5.17
N GLU A 217 1.02 33.28 5.81
CA GLU A 217 0.79 33.50 7.25
C GLU A 217 1.84 32.82 8.14
N LEU A 218 2.33 31.65 7.74
CA LEU A 218 3.39 30.93 8.44
C LEU A 218 4.79 31.48 8.15
N GLY A 219 4.95 32.23 7.05
CA GLY A 219 6.26 32.67 6.56
C GLY A 219 7.15 31.46 6.20
N VAL A 220 6.59 30.46 5.53
CA VAL A 220 7.25 29.22 5.08
C VAL A 220 7.18 29.11 3.56
N SER A 221 8.33 28.82 2.91
CA SER A 221 8.43 28.65 1.45
C SER A 221 9.61 27.76 1.09
N GLY A 222 9.70 27.37 -0.18
CA GLY A 222 10.78 26.55 -0.73
C GLY A 222 10.47 25.06 -0.68
N ASN A 223 11.50 24.23 -0.80
CA ASN A 223 11.33 22.79 -0.83
C ASN A 223 11.39 22.20 0.59
N ILE A 224 10.53 21.20 0.85
CA ILE A 224 10.42 20.55 2.17
C ILE A 224 11.74 19.94 2.63
N GLN A 225 12.49 19.30 1.73
CA GLN A 225 13.78 18.67 2.04
C GLN A 225 14.86 19.68 2.46
N ASP A 226 14.74 20.94 2.06
CA ASP A 226 15.71 22.01 2.31
C ASP A 226 15.34 22.88 3.54
N MET A 227 14.16 22.64 4.13
CA MET A 227 13.67 23.42 5.28
C MET A 227 14.48 23.16 6.54
N GLY A 228 14.80 24.23 7.26
CA GLY A 228 15.38 24.16 8.60
C GLY A 228 14.37 23.71 9.66
N THR A 229 14.87 23.25 10.81
CA THR A 229 14.06 22.75 11.93
C THR A 229 12.95 23.73 12.36
N LYS A 230 13.21 25.04 12.30
CA LYS A 230 12.23 26.07 12.69
C LYS A 230 11.01 26.08 11.77
N ASP A 231 11.21 26.00 10.46
CA ASP A 231 10.14 26.04 9.47
C ASP A 231 9.38 24.71 9.45
N ILE A 232 10.08 23.58 9.55
CA ILE A 232 9.46 22.26 9.75
C ILE A 232 8.57 22.27 11.00
N SER A 233 9.03 22.82 12.13
CA SER A 233 8.24 22.87 13.38
C SER A 233 6.99 23.75 13.24
N LYS A 234 7.10 24.91 12.56
CA LYS A 234 5.94 25.79 12.29
C LYS A 234 4.92 25.08 11.43
N LEU A 235 5.37 24.50 10.31
CA LEU A 235 4.51 23.79 9.36
C LEU A 235 3.82 22.60 10.03
N ALA A 236 4.58 21.78 10.76
CA ALA A 236 4.06 20.63 11.50
C ALA A 236 2.98 21.01 12.51
N SER A 237 3.23 22.08 13.30
CA SER A 237 2.28 22.57 14.31
C SER A 237 0.99 23.07 13.65
N ALA A 238 1.12 23.83 12.56
CA ALA A 238 -0.03 24.38 11.85
C ALA A 238 -0.85 23.27 11.16
N MET A 239 -0.21 22.28 10.54
CA MET A 239 -0.88 21.11 9.97
C MET A 239 -1.61 20.30 11.07
N ALA A 240 -0.94 20.05 12.21
CA ALA A 240 -1.54 19.34 13.33
C ALA A 240 -2.79 20.06 13.86
N LEU A 241 -2.74 21.39 13.97
CA LEU A 241 -3.90 22.19 14.40
C LEU A 241 -5.07 22.12 13.42
N LYS A 242 -4.80 22.06 12.11
CA LYS A 242 -5.86 21.94 11.08
C LYS A 242 -6.64 20.63 11.17
N ILE A 243 -6.01 19.54 11.62
CA ILE A 243 -6.65 18.23 11.73
C ILE A 243 -7.06 17.85 13.17
N ALA A 244 -6.56 18.56 14.19
CA ALA A 244 -6.76 18.29 15.62
C ALA A 244 -8.20 18.35 15.98
N GLY A 245 -9.15 18.12 15.77
CA GLY A 245 -10.58 18.10 16.09
C GLY A 245 -11.40 17.23 15.15
N LYS A 246 -10.75 16.79 14.07
CA LYS A 246 -11.38 15.96 13.04
C LYS A 246 -10.75 14.58 12.98
N ALA A 247 -9.41 14.49 13.00
CA ALA A 247 -8.68 13.23 12.94
C ALA A 247 -8.48 12.61 14.34
N GLU A 248 -8.27 11.31 14.38
CA GLU A 248 -7.89 10.61 15.61
C GLU A 248 -6.51 11.09 16.11
N PRO A 249 -6.25 11.13 17.44
CA PRO A 249 -4.98 11.61 18.00
C PRO A 249 -3.75 10.91 17.43
N ALA A 250 -3.83 9.60 17.17
CA ALA A 250 -2.75 8.83 16.57
C ALA A 250 -2.40 9.32 15.15
N VAL A 251 -3.37 9.76 14.37
CA VAL A 251 -3.19 10.32 13.03
C VAL A 251 -2.47 11.66 13.12
N THR A 252 -2.86 12.53 14.06
CA THR A 252 -2.20 13.82 14.28
C THR A 252 -0.74 13.63 14.72
N GLN A 253 -0.48 12.67 15.60
CA GLN A 253 0.89 12.34 16.05
C GLN A 253 1.76 11.75 14.94
N SER A 254 1.17 11.11 13.94
CA SER A 254 1.92 10.47 12.85
C SER A 254 2.50 11.45 11.82
N ILE A 255 2.09 12.73 11.82
CA ILE A 255 2.59 13.74 10.87
C ILE A 255 4.08 13.99 11.01
N VAL A 256 4.58 13.95 12.24
CA VAL A 256 5.98 14.21 12.58
C VAL A 256 6.65 12.94 13.10
N GLY A 257 7.86 12.71 12.69
CA GLY A 257 8.62 11.56 13.18
C GLY A 257 9.88 11.30 12.38
N ASP A 258 10.26 10.03 12.33
CA ASP A 258 11.39 9.58 11.55
C ASP A 258 11.02 9.54 10.07
N VAL A 259 11.80 10.24 9.26
CA VAL A 259 11.77 10.20 7.81
C VAL A 259 12.99 9.39 7.34
N LEU A 260 12.76 8.30 6.65
CA LEU A 260 13.82 7.46 6.11
C LEU A 260 14.33 8.07 4.82
N ILE A 261 15.63 8.33 4.79
CA ILE A 261 16.34 8.81 3.60
C ILE A 261 17.07 7.63 2.98
N LEU A 262 16.68 7.28 1.78
CA LEU A 262 17.12 6.11 1.03
C LEU A 262 18.38 6.47 0.22
N ASN A 263 19.55 6.23 0.79
CA ASN A 263 20.83 6.68 0.22
C ASN A 263 21.25 5.89 -1.03
N LYS A 264 20.57 4.81 -1.37
CA LYS A 264 20.87 3.97 -2.55
C LYS A 264 19.80 4.02 -3.63
N GLU A 265 18.63 4.55 -3.32
CA GLU A 265 17.52 4.61 -4.28
C GLU A 265 17.55 5.89 -5.10
N VAL A 266 16.95 5.87 -6.30
CA VAL A 266 16.88 7.02 -7.21
C VAL A 266 15.94 8.12 -6.71
N VAL A 267 15.05 7.79 -5.77
CA VAL A 267 14.20 8.71 -5.03
C VAL A 267 14.53 8.56 -3.55
N SER A 268 15.09 9.60 -2.96
CA SER A 268 15.69 9.52 -1.63
C SER A 268 14.69 9.54 -0.46
N ASN A 269 13.56 10.20 -0.58
CA ASN A 269 12.54 10.23 0.47
C ASN A 269 11.62 9.02 0.35
N VAL A 270 11.49 8.25 1.43
CA VAL A 270 10.67 7.03 1.46
C VAL A 270 9.20 7.30 1.09
N TYR A 271 8.61 8.41 1.53
CA TYR A 271 7.22 8.78 1.22
C TYR A 271 7.04 9.20 -0.24
N SER A 272 8.06 9.83 -0.84
CA SER A 272 8.05 10.15 -2.27
C SER A 272 8.11 8.87 -3.11
N LEU A 273 9.01 7.94 -2.78
CA LEU A 273 9.15 6.69 -3.52
C LEU A 273 7.90 5.81 -3.36
N GLU A 274 7.42 5.62 -2.14
CA GLU A 274 6.20 4.86 -1.83
C GLU A 274 5.02 5.37 -2.67
N TRP A 275 4.80 6.68 -2.67
CA TRP A 275 3.71 7.27 -3.41
C TRP A 275 3.85 7.10 -4.92
N MET A 276 5.06 7.31 -5.47
CA MET A 276 5.33 7.09 -6.89
C MET A 276 5.02 5.65 -7.32
N LEU A 277 5.43 4.65 -6.52
CA LEU A 277 5.19 3.24 -6.81
C LEU A 277 3.68 2.92 -6.81
N ASN A 278 2.94 3.41 -5.82
CA ASN A 278 1.49 3.26 -5.75
C ASN A 278 0.79 3.90 -6.97
N CYS A 279 1.23 5.11 -7.37
CA CYS A 279 0.67 5.78 -8.54
C CYS A 279 0.97 5.01 -9.84
N CYS A 280 2.21 4.53 -10.03
CA CYS A 280 2.56 3.72 -11.18
C CYS A 280 1.67 2.46 -11.28
N GLY A 281 1.42 1.78 -10.16
CA GLY A 281 0.52 0.64 -10.12
C GLY A 281 -0.94 0.98 -10.47
N LYS A 282 -1.45 2.10 -9.97
CA LYS A 282 -2.84 2.54 -10.21
C LYS A 282 -3.09 3.11 -11.61
N MET A 283 -2.04 3.58 -12.27
CA MET A 283 -2.10 4.20 -13.61
C MET A 283 -1.66 3.25 -14.73
N ASP A 284 -1.61 1.94 -14.47
CA ASP A 284 -1.16 0.91 -15.41
C ASP A 284 0.24 1.16 -15.99
N GLN A 285 1.13 1.76 -15.16
CA GLN A 285 2.52 2.05 -15.47
C GLN A 285 3.48 1.21 -14.62
N GLN A 286 3.15 -0.05 -14.40
CA GLN A 286 3.88 -0.96 -13.52
C GLN A 286 5.35 -1.12 -13.92
N ALA A 287 5.65 -1.03 -15.21
CA ALA A 287 7.02 -1.10 -15.72
C ALA A 287 7.89 0.06 -15.21
N LEU A 288 7.32 1.28 -15.08
CA LEU A 288 8.02 2.43 -14.49
C LEU A 288 8.30 2.20 -12.99
N GLY A 289 7.30 1.68 -12.26
CA GLY A 289 7.48 1.34 -10.84
C GLY A 289 8.61 0.32 -10.64
N LEU A 290 8.64 -0.74 -11.45
CA LEU A 290 9.71 -1.73 -11.40
C LEU A 290 11.07 -1.12 -11.79
N ALA A 291 11.13 -0.26 -12.82
CA ALA A 291 12.36 0.42 -13.23
C ALA A 291 12.92 1.32 -12.13
N LEU A 292 12.07 2.04 -11.36
CA LEU A 292 12.50 2.77 -10.16
C LEU A 292 13.17 1.84 -9.14
N CYS A 293 12.56 0.66 -8.88
CA CYS A 293 13.13 -0.35 -7.97
C CYS A 293 14.43 -0.97 -8.52
N MET A 294 14.61 -0.98 -9.84
CA MET A 294 15.87 -1.39 -10.50
C MET A 294 16.88 -0.23 -10.60
N ARG A 295 16.58 0.92 -9.98
CA ARG A 295 17.43 2.12 -9.91
C ARG A 295 17.70 2.79 -11.26
N ASP A 296 16.76 2.70 -12.18
CA ASP A 296 16.83 3.45 -13.43
C ASP A 296 16.46 4.92 -13.19
N ALA A 297 17.47 5.78 -13.11
CA ALA A 297 17.26 7.22 -12.90
C ALA A 297 16.55 7.91 -14.09
N SER A 298 16.58 7.31 -15.28
CA SER A 298 15.99 7.92 -16.47
C SER A 298 14.46 8.00 -16.43
N VAL A 299 13.81 7.18 -15.58
CA VAL A 299 12.35 7.13 -15.48
C VAL A 299 11.77 8.00 -14.35
N VAL A 300 12.61 8.63 -13.52
CA VAL A 300 12.18 9.39 -12.33
C VAL A 300 11.26 10.55 -12.69
N GLU A 301 11.60 11.35 -13.69
CA GLU A 301 10.80 12.50 -14.12
C GLU A 301 9.42 12.05 -14.64
N GLU A 302 9.36 10.98 -15.41
CA GLU A 302 8.10 10.44 -15.93
C GLU A 302 7.23 9.89 -14.81
N ALA A 303 7.81 9.13 -13.88
CA ALA A 303 7.10 8.63 -12.72
C ALA A 303 6.56 9.76 -11.83
N ALA A 304 7.34 10.83 -11.62
CA ALA A 304 6.90 12.03 -10.90
C ALA A 304 5.73 12.72 -11.59
N ARG A 305 5.79 12.87 -12.93
CA ARG A 305 4.72 13.46 -13.74
C ARG A 305 3.41 12.66 -13.64
N ILE A 306 3.49 11.32 -13.71
CA ILE A 306 2.35 10.44 -13.58
C ILE A 306 1.76 10.52 -12.17
N SER A 307 2.62 10.54 -11.15
CA SER A 307 2.22 10.66 -9.75
C SER A 307 1.49 11.96 -9.48
N SER A 308 2.02 13.09 -9.94
CA SER A 308 1.39 14.40 -9.81
C SER A 308 0.02 14.43 -10.49
N LYS A 309 -0.09 13.93 -11.73
CA LYS A 309 -1.37 13.85 -12.45
C LYS A 309 -2.41 13.03 -11.67
N TYR A 310 -2.02 11.88 -11.13
CA TYR A 310 -2.92 11.03 -10.36
C TYR A 310 -3.35 11.70 -9.06
N GLN A 311 -2.41 12.34 -8.33
CA GLN A 311 -2.71 13.06 -7.09
C GLN A 311 -3.75 14.15 -7.32
N HIS A 312 -3.54 15.01 -8.31
CA HIS A 312 -4.50 16.07 -8.64
C HIS A 312 -5.90 15.49 -8.93
N ALA A 313 -5.98 14.45 -9.76
CA ALA A 313 -7.26 13.82 -10.08
C ALA A 313 -7.96 13.24 -8.84
N VAL A 314 -7.22 12.58 -7.94
CA VAL A 314 -7.78 12.04 -6.70
C VAL A 314 -8.23 13.15 -5.75
N VAL A 315 -7.45 14.24 -5.61
CA VAL A 315 -7.82 15.40 -4.78
C VAL A 315 -9.10 16.06 -5.30
N GLU A 316 -9.22 16.26 -6.62
CA GLU A 316 -10.43 16.81 -7.23
C GLU A 316 -11.65 15.92 -6.94
N GLN A 317 -11.50 14.59 -7.05
CA GLN A 317 -12.56 13.64 -6.74
C GLN A 317 -12.95 13.64 -5.25
N ILE A 318 -11.98 13.76 -4.34
CA ILE A 318 -12.25 13.90 -2.90
C ILE A 318 -13.04 15.17 -2.65
N LYS A 319 -12.61 16.32 -3.17
CA LYS A 319 -13.29 17.60 -3.00
C LYS A 319 -14.72 17.61 -3.59
N ALA A 320 -14.90 16.97 -4.73
CA ALA A 320 -16.23 16.77 -5.30
C ALA A 320 -17.09 15.84 -4.40
N GLY A 321 -16.49 14.76 -3.93
CA GLY A 321 -17.14 13.78 -3.07
C GLY A 321 -17.55 14.34 -1.71
N GLU A 322 -16.74 15.21 -1.09
CA GLU A 322 -17.07 15.87 0.19
C GLU A 322 -18.43 16.56 0.15
N LYS A 323 -18.77 17.19 -0.98
CA LYS A 323 -20.04 17.91 -1.17
C LYS A 323 -21.24 16.98 -1.38
N LEU A 324 -20.98 15.72 -1.68
CA LEU A 324 -21.98 14.70 -2.01
C LEU A 324 -22.14 13.65 -0.90
N ILE A 325 -21.45 13.82 0.22
CA ILE A 325 -21.55 12.88 1.35
C ILE A 325 -23.00 12.78 1.81
N LYS A 326 -23.47 11.55 1.87
CA LYS A 326 -24.78 11.20 2.45
C LYS A 326 -24.56 10.40 3.72
N GLU A 327 -25.49 10.57 4.67
CA GLU A 327 -25.46 9.93 5.97
C GLU A 327 -26.70 9.05 6.16
N MET A 328 -26.47 7.85 6.69
CA MET A 328 -27.47 6.95 7.20
C MET A 328 -27.29 6.78 8.72
N ASP A 329 -28.07 5.93 9.36
CA ASP A 329 -28.02 5.80 10.81
C ASP A 329 -26.64 5.37 11.32
N HIS A 330 -25.98 4.43 10.62
CA HIS A 330 -24.73 3.81 11.05
C HIS A 330 -23.56 3.96 10.07
N ILE A 331 -23.80 4.40 8.82
CA ILE A 331 -22.77 4.58 7.80
C ILE A 331 -22.83 5.98 7.17
N ARG A 332 -21.72 6.37 6.50
CA ARG A 332 -21.70 7.46 5.51
C ARG A 332 -21.25 6.92 4.16
N TYR A 333 -21.75 7.53 3.10
CA TYR A 333 -21.37 7.11 1.76
C TYR A 333 -21.32 8.25 0.75
N VAL A 334 -20.62 8.01 -0.34
CA VAL A 334 -20.64 8.84 -1.54
C VAL A 334 -20.72 7.95 -2.77
N ALA A 335 -21.52 8.37 -3.75
CA ALA A 335 -21.59 7.75 -5.06
C ALA A 335 -20.89 8.65 -6.09
N LEU A 336 -19.95 8.08 -6.83
CA LEU A 336 -19.17 8.74 -7.86
C LEU A 336 -19.28 7.94 -9.15
N GLU A 337 -19.06 8.60 -10.28
CA GLU A 337 -19.02 7.99 -11.60
C GLU A 337 -17.58 7.97 -12.10
N ASP A 338 -17.14 6.85 -12.66
CA ASP A 338 -15.79 6.65 -13.23
C ASP A 338 -14.64 7.15 -12.33
N ALA A 339 -14.80 7.01 -11.01
CA ALA A 339 -13.81 7.46 -10.05
C ALA A 339 -12.57 6.55 -10.00
N SER A 340 -11.40 7.18 -9.95
CA SER A 340 -10.14 6.48 -9.70
C SER A 340 -9.83 6.48 -8.21
N GLY A 341 -9.33 5.37 -7.67
CA GLY A 341 -8.84 5.35 -6.28
C GLY A 341 -9.93 5.43 -5.20
N THR A 342 -11.08 4.79 -5.41
CA THR A 342 -12.21 4.80 -4.45
C THR A 342 -11.82 4.43 -3.02
N GLY A 343 -10.87 3.50 -2.86
CA GLY A 343 -10.32 3.13 -1.56
C GLY A 343 -9.53 4.26 -0.89
N ILE A 344 -8.81 5.08 -1.66
CA ILE A 344 -8.09 6.26 -1.18
C ILE A 344 -9.12 7.33 -0.76
N ILE A 345 -10.13 7.55 -1.58
CA ILE A 345 -11.22 8.52 -1.27
C ILE A 345 -11.90 8.15 0.05
N ALA A 346 -12.36 6.89 0.19
CA ALA A 346 -12.97 6.43 1.43
C ALA A 346 -12.03 6.55 2.63
N GLY A 347 -10.75 6.18 2.45
CA GLY A 347 -9.73 6.24 3.50
C GLY A 347 -9.41 7.67 3.94
N THR A 348 -9.34 8.60 3.01
CA THR A 348 -9.10 10.02 3.29
C THR A 348 -10.30 10.64 4.01
N LEU A 349 -11.52 10.41 3.51
CA LEU A 349 -12.73 10.99 4.09
C LEU A 349 -12.98 10.48 5.52
N ILE A 350 -12.82 9.19 5.77
CA ILE A 350 -13.02 8.68 7.14
C ILE A 350 -11.91 9.14 8.11
N ARG A 351 -10.68 9.31 7.65
CA ARG A 351 -9.57 9.68 8.55
C ARG A 351 -9.55 11.16 8.91
N TYR A 352 -9.92 12.03 7.96
CA TYR A 352 -9.67 13.47 8.07
C TYR A 352 -10.94 14.34 8.03
N VAL A 353 -12.08 13.78 7.62
CA VAL A 353 -13.34 14.55 7.47
C VAL A 353 -14.42 14.06 8.43
N CYS A 354 -14.71 12.76 8.47
CA CYS A 354 -15.83 12.21 9.24
C CYS A 354 -15.53 10.83 9.85
N PRO A 355 -14.75 10.76 10.95
CA PRO A 355 -14.19 9.52 11.49
C PRO A 355 -15.13 8.69 12.39
N ASP A 356 -16.33 9.17 12.65
CA ASP A 356 -17.24 8.62 13.65
C ASP A 356 -18.12 7.45 13.15
N LYS A 357 -18.29 7.31 11.82
CA LYS A 357 -19.01 6.21 11.18
C LYS A 357 -18.16 5.61 10.05
N PRO A 358 -18.27 4.31 9.72
CA PRO A 358 -17.60 3.76 8.56
C PRO A 358 -18.05 4.47 7.27
N PHE A 359 -17.10 4.61 6.34
CA PHE A 359 -17.27 5.33 5.10
C PHE A 359 -17.28 4.40 3.88
N ILE A 360 -18.27 4.58 3.01
CA ILE A 360 -18.46 3.75 1.81
C ILE A 360 -18.39 4.64 0.58
N THR A 361 -17.54 4.28 -0.37
CA THR A 361 -17.47 4.92 -1.68
C THR A 361 -18.00 3.95 -2.72
N LEU A 362 -19.00 4.38 -3.47
CA LEU A 362 -19.56 3.67 -4.62
C LEU A 362 -18.96 4.26 -5.89
N ASN A 363 -18.43 3.43 -6.76
CA ASN A 363 -17.98 3.83 -8.09
C ASN A 363 -18.86 3.15 -9.14
N ILE A 364 -19.68 3.93 -9.80
CA ILE A 364 -20.59 3.44 -10.84
C ILE A 364 -19.82 3.38 -12.16
N VAL A 365 -19.58 2.18 -12.66
CA VAL A 365 -18.85 1.94 -13.92
C VAL A 365 -19.72 1.06 -14.82
N LYS A 366 -20.39 1.66 -15.78
CA LYS A 366 -21.30 0.93 -16.71
C LYS A 366 -22.32 0.06 -15.96
N ASP A 367 -22.18 -1.26 -16.11
CA ASP A 367 -23.14 -2.24 -15.58
C ASP A 367 -22.75 -2.80 -14.20
N ILE A 368 -21.76 -2.21 -13.53
CA ILE A 368 -21.28 -2.66 -12.24
C ILE A 368 -20.99 -1.47 -11.30
N VAL A 369 -21.24 -1.65 -10.02
CA VAL A 369 -20.81 -0.72 -8.98
C VAL A 369 -19.68 -1.36 -8.19
N LYS A 370 -18.51 -0.74 -8.23
CA LYS A 370 -17.39 -1.10 -7.36
C LYS A 370 -17.51 -0.35 -6.05
N VAL A 371 -17.48 -1.06 -4.94
CA VAL A 371 -17.62 -0.50 -3.59
C VAL A 371 -16.29 -0.60 -2.87
N SER A 372 -15.90 0.49 -2.22
CA SER A 372 -14.79 0.50 -1.26
C SER A 372 -15.31 1.00 0.09
N SER A 373 -15.03 0.27 1.16
CA SER A 373 -15.41 0.64 2.52
C SER A 373 -14.19 0.78 3.41
N ARG A 374 -14.23 1.76 4.30
CA ARG A 374 -13.17 2.02 5.28
C ARG A 374 -13.77 2.29 6.66
N GLY A 375 -13.08 1.77 7.68
CA GLY A 375 -13.34 2.03 9.09
C GLY A 375 -12.12 2.66 9.75
N THR A 376 -12.28 3.14 11.00
CA THR A 376 -11.16 3.49 11.85
C THR A 376 -10.84 2.35 12.81
N ARG A 377 -9.62 2.32 13.37
CA ARG A 377 -9.25 1.34 14.38
C ARG A 377 -10.19 1.39 15.57
N ARG A 378 -10.59 2.60 15.99
CA ARG A 378 -11.54 2.81 17.08
C ARG A 378 -12.90 2.17 16.82
N LEU A 379 -13.38 2.17 15.57
CA LEU A 379 -14.63 1.49 15.21
C LEU A 379 -14.47 -0.03 15.24
N VAL A 380 -13.33 -0.54 14.77
CA VAL A 380 -13.01 -1.98 14.86
C VAL A 380 -12.92 -2.43 16.31
N ASP A 381 -12.28 -1.66 17.17
CA ASP A 381 -12.19 -1.96 18.61
C ASP A 381 -13.59 -1.96 19.32
N LYS A 382 -14.60 -1.32 18.70
CA LYS A 382 -16.00 -1.35 19.13
C LYS A 382 -16.82 -2.50 18.53
N GLY A 383 -16.22 -3.30 17.64
CA GLY A 383 -16.88 -4.46 17.03
C GLY A 383 -17.14 -4.35 15.52
N LEU A 384 -16.73 -3.27 14.85
CA LEU A 384 -16.89 -3.14 13.40
C LEU A 384 -16.13 -4.24 12.65
N ASP A 385 -16.82 -4.94 11.77
CA ASP A 385 -16.24 -5.84 10.78
C ASP A 385 -16.82 -5.56 9.39
N LEU A 386 -16.07 -4.77 8.59
CA LEU A 386 -16.46 -4.45 7.22
C LEU A 386 -16.36 -5.66 6.29
N GLY A 387 -15.50 -6.63 6.58
CA GLY A 387 -15.38 -7.86 5.80
C GLY A 387 -16.68 -8.65 5.80
N VAL A 388 -17.28 -8.80 6.98
CA VAL A 388 -18.60 -9.42 7.15
C VAL A 388 -19.68 -8.58 6.49
N ALA A 389 -19.73 -7.28 6.78
CA ALA A 389 -20.76 -6.39 6.24
C ALA A 389 -20.79 -6.38 4.71
N MET A 390 -19.62 -6.25 4.05
CA MET A 390 -19.54 -6.24 2.59
C MET A 390 -19.90 -7.59 1.99
N ARG A 391 -19.47 -8.70 2.58
CA ARG A 391 -19.77 -10.04 2.10
C ARG A 391 -21.26 -10.36 2.16
N GLU A 392 -21.88 -10.13 3.32
CA GLU A 392 -23.30 -10.47 3.53
C GLU A 392 -24.24 -9.56 2.73
N ALA A 393 -24.00 -8.24 2.76
CA ALA A 393 -24.82 -7.30 2.01
C ALA A 393 -24.71 -7.52 0.49
N ALA A 394 -23.50 -7.76 -0.05
CA ALA A 394 -23.33 -8.01 -1.47
C ALA A 394 -23.98 -9.32 -1.90
N ALA A 395 -23.84 -10.40 -1.14
CA ALA A 395 -24.49 -11.68 -1.42
C ALA A 395 -26.02 -11.55 -1.45
N GLY A 396 -26.61 -10.73 -0.57
CA GLY A 396 -28.04 -10.48 -0.51
C GLY A 396 -28.61 -9.80 -1.77
N VAL A 397 -27.77 -9.14 -2.57
CA VAL A 397 -28.18 -8.40 -3.78
C VAL A 397 -27.60 -9.00 -5.07
N GLY A 398 -27.06 -10.23 -5.00
CA GLY A 398 -26.50 -10.92 -6.18
C GLY A 398 -25.11 -10.42 -6.58
N GLY A 399 -24.42 -9.74 -5.67
CA GLY A 399 -23.04 -9.29 -5.83
C GLY A 399 -22.04 -10.16 -5.08
N GLN A 400 -20.79 -9.70 -5.01
CA GLN A 400 -19.71 -10.33 -4.28
C GLN A 400 -18.98 -9.26 -3.46
N GLY A 401 -18.57 -9.62 -2.22
CA GLY A 401 -17.86 -8.71 -1.34
C GLY A 401 -17.03 -9.43 -0.29
N GLY A 402 -16.18 -8.68 0.40
CA GLY A 402 -15.31 -9.18 1.46
C GLY A 402 -14.08 -8.30 1.65
N GLY A 403 -13.17 -8.75 2.50
CA GLY A 403 -11.95 -8.05 2.86
C GLY A 403 -11.67 -8.12 4.34
N HIS A 404 -10.98 -7.13 4.87
CA HIS A 404 -10.62 -7.04 6.27
C HIS A 404 -11.66 -6.25 7.08
N ASN A 405 -11.60 -6.39 8.41
CA ASN A 405 -12.51 -5.70 9.31
C ASN A 405 -12.48 -4.16 9.18
N VAL A 406 -11.33 -3.57 8.84
CA VAL A 406 -11.13 -2.11 8.72
C VAL A 406 -11.23 -1.60 7.27
N ALA A 407 -11.06 -2.48 6.27
CA ALA A 407 -11.02 -2.12 4.86
C ALA A 407 -11.53 -3.26 4.00
N SER A 408 -12.62 -3.04 3.28
CA SER A 408 -13.27 -4.06 2.48
C SER A 408 -13.86 -3.48 1.20
N GLY A 409 -14.28 -4.34 0.31
CA GLY A 409 -14.89 -3.95 -0.95
C GLY A 409 -16.01 -4.89 -1.38
N ALA A 410 -16.76 -4.45 -2.38
CA ALA A 410 -17.77 -5.27 -3.01
C ALA A 410 -17.93 -4.88 -4.50
N SER A 411 -18.56 -5.77 -5.24
CA SER A 411 -19.07 -5.52 -6.60
C SER A 411 -20.54 -5.89 -6.63
N ILE A 412 -21.40 -4.94 -7.00
CA ILE A 412 -22.85 -5.11 -6.99
C ILE A 412 -23.49 -4.60 -8.29
N PRO A 413 -24.68 -5.08 -8.67
CA PRO A 413 -25.45 -4.50 -9.77
C PRO A 413 -25.90 -3.07 -9.48
N PRO A 414 -25.94 -2.15 -10.48
CA PRO A 414 -26.31 -0.74 -10.25
C PRO A 414 -27.70 -0.54 -9.66
N GLN A 415 -28.66 -1.36 -10.03
CA GLN A 415 -30.03 -1.30 -9.52
C GLN A 415 -30.18 -1.70 -8.06
N ALA A 416 -29.14 -2.28 -7.46
CA ALA A 416 -29.16 -2.80 -6.09
C ALA A 416 -28.51 -1.84 -5.05
N ILE A 417 -28.12 -0.63 -5.45
CA ILE A 417 -27.41 0.31 -4.58
C ILE A 417 -28.15 0.56 -3.27
N ASP A 418 -29.44 0.90 -3.34
CA ASP A 418 -30.21 1.28 -2.15
C ASP A 418 -30.42 0.08 -1.21
N ASP A 419 -30.72 -1.10 -1.75
CA ASP A 419 -30.89 -2.33 -0.97
C ASP A 419 -29.55 -2.74 -0.31
N PHE A 420 -28.46 -2.63 -1.05
CA PHE A 420 -27.11 -2.90 -0.53
C PHE A 420 -26.75 -1.95 0.61
N LEU A 421 -26.91 -0.63 0.43
CA LEU A 421 -26.60 0.36 1.46
C LEU A 421 -27.46 0.16 2.71
N GLY A 422 -28.76 -0.13 2.54
CA GLY A 422 -29.67 -0.45 3.65
C GLY A 422 -29.25 -1.71 4.42
N ALA A 423 -28.78 -2.75 3.71
CA ALA A 423 -28.26 -3.96 4.34
C ALA A 423 -26.96 -3.69 5.10
N VAL A 424 -26.01 -2.94 4.51
CA VAL A 424 -24.76 -2.55 5.18
C VAL A 424 -25.04 -1.74 6.44
N ASP A 425 -25.90 -0.72 6.35
CA ASP A 425 -26.25 0.13 7.50
C ASP A 425 -26.82 -0.69 8.66
N LYS A 426 -27.73 -1.63 8.36
CA LYS A 426 -28.31 -2.51 9.36
C LYS A 426 -27.27 -3.46 9.99
N ILE A 427 -26.38 -4.05 9.19
CA ILE A 427 -25.32 -4.95 9.69
C ILE A 427 -24.37 -4.19 10.60
N VAL A 428 -23.90 -3.01 10.14
CA VAL A 428 -23.01 -2.14 10.93
C VAL A 428 -23.69 -1.69 12.22
N GLY A 429 -24.99 -1.35 12.19
CA GLY A 429 -25.76 -1.03 13.38
C GLY A 429 -25.79 -2.20 14.38
N GLY A 430 -25.97 -3.44 13.91
CA GLY A 430 -25.92 -4.63 14.75
C GLY A 430 -24.52 -4.92 15.34
N GLN A 431 -23.46 -4.50 14.67
CA GLN A 431 -22.07 -4.67 15.15
C GLN A 431 -21.67 -3.63 16.20
N LEU A 432 -22.13 -2.39 16.04
CA LEU A 432 -21.70 -1.27 16.90
C LEU A 432 -22.64 -0.97 18.08
N GLY A 433 -23.82 -1.57 18.10
CA GLY A 433 -24.80 -1.46 19.18
C GLY A 433 -25.77 -0.32 19.00
#